data_250b99618910d632d7f4e3cd07e52fdf
#
_entry.id   250b99618910d632d7f4e3cd07e52fdf
#
_cell.length_a   1.000
_cell.length_b   1.000
_cell.length_c   1.000
_cell.angle_alpha   90.00
_cell.angle_beta   90.00
_cell.angle_gamma   90.00
#
_symmetry.space_group_name_H-M   'P 1'
#
loop_
_entity.id
_entity.type
_entity.pdbx_description
1 polymer ?
#
loop_
_entity_poly.entity_id
_entity_poly.type
_entity_poly.pdbx_seq_one_letter_code
_entity_poly.pdbx_strand_id
1 'polypeptide(L)'
;MMVFRVCDSRFPFLWTVGSGANQRPARWHAQGEGPVQYFADTPPGAWAELLRHEEITDEADLAGIAARLWVVDLDEVEMHEPKLPQAALRSSPEGYEVCRAEARRLRAAGVQRIVAPSAALTPGASAGFHVGGTGLIRATARDGRVIAHFGVLPDAQGWCAADSARPDVELLSQVRPLNPR
;
A
#
# COMPACT_ATOMS: atom_id res chain seq x y z
N MET A 1 -8.23 -4.00 12.85
CA MET A 1 -8.76 -3.84 11.46
C MET A 1 -7.92 -4.64 10.49
N MET A 2 -8.54 -5.31 9.49
CA MET A 2 -7.81 -6.07 8.48
C MET A 2 -7.28 -5.17 7.37
N VAL A 3 -5.98 -5.29 7.08
CA VAL A 3 -5.29 -4.59 5.99
C VAL A 3 -4.46 -5.57 5.18
N PHE A 4 -4.00 -5.15 4.01
CA PHE A 4 -3.35 -6.02 3.05
C PHE A 4 -1.96 -5.51 2.70
N ARG A 5 -1.04 -6.45 2.51
CA ARG A 5 0.32 -6.16 2.06
C ARG A 5 0.81 -7.24 1.12
N VAL A 6 1.46 -6.84 0.04
CA VAL A 6 2.20 -7.73 -0.85
C VAL A 6 3.69 -7.56 -0.58
N CYS A 7 4.41 -8.66 -0.48
CA CYS A 7 5.86 -8.68 -0.37
C CYS A 7 6.47 -9.91 -1.06
N ASP A 8 7.72 -9.79 -1.45
CA ASP A 8 8.51 -10.91 -1.93
C ASP A 8 8.61 -12.00 -0.86
N SER A 9 8.51 -13.26 -1.27
CA SER A 9 8.51 -14.43 -0.38
C SER A 9 9.79 -14.58 0.47
N ARG A 10 10.88 -13.93 0.06
CA ARG A 10 12.17 -13.93 0.77
C ARG A 10 12.19 -13.03 1.98
N PHE A 11 11.22 -12.11 2.13
CA PHE A 11 11.19 -11.14 3.20
C PHE A 11 10.02 -11.38 4.16
N PRO A 12 10.17 -11.00 5.43
CA PRO A 12 9.05 -11.00 6.37
C PRO A 12 7.98 -10.00 5.92
N PHE A 13 6.73 -10.25 6.32
CA PHE A 13 5.62 -9.37 5.95
C PHE A 13 5.66 -7.99 6.62
N LEU A 14 6.49 -7.81 7.66
CA LEU A 14 6.72 -6.53 8.34
C LEU A 14 8.21 -6.23 8.45
N TRP A 15 8.54 -4.95 8.39
CA TRP A 15 9.88 -4.47 8.70
C TRP A 15 10.16 -4.60 10.19
N THR A 16 11.30 -5.15 10.53
CA THR A 16 11.86 -5.17 11.89
C THR A 16 12.73 -3.94 12.13
N VAL A 17 13.16 -3.72 13.37
CA VAL A 17 14.14 -2.65 13.69
C VAL A 17 15.39 -2.77 12.82
N GLY A 18 15.96 -3.98 12.72
CA GLY A 18 17.19 -4.19 11.95
C GLY A 18 17.02 -4.06 10.44
N SER A 19 15.95 -4.62 9.88
CA SER A 19 15.69 -4.52 8.44
C SER A 19 15.18 -3.13 8.02
N GLY A 20 14.47 -2.44 8.91
CA GLY A 20 13.93 -1.10 8.66
C GLY A 20 15.00 -0.02 8.45
N ALA A 21 16.20 -0.21 9.01
CA ALA A 21 17.32 0.72 8.79
C ALA A 21 17.73 0.81 7.30
N ASN A 22 17.50 -0.26 6.52
CA ASN A 22 17.82 -0.35 5.10
C ASN A 22 16.59 -0.19 4.20
N GLN A 23 15.45 0.21 4.76
CA GLN A 23 14.23 0.43 3.99
C GLN A 23 14.44 1.55 2.97
N ARG A 24 14.12 1.25 1.70
CA ARG A 24 14.17 2.26 0.63
C ARG A 24 13.23 3.41 0.94
N PRO A 25 13.64 4.66 0.66
CA PRO A 25 12.79 5.82 0.88
C PRO A 25 11.50 5.70 0.07
N ALA A 26 10.40 6.15 0.67
CA ALA A 26 9.09 6.13 0.04
C ALA A 26 8.35 7.45 0.31
N ARG A 27 7.04 7.48 0.04
CA ARG A 27 6.23 8.70 0.16
C ARG A 27 6.26 9.30 1.58
N TRP A 28 6.23 8.48 2.63
CA TRP A 28 6.06 8.94 4.01
C TRP A 28 7.34 8.85 4.85
N HIS A 29 8.48 8.52 4.26
CA HIS A 29 9.78 8.52 4.94
C HIS A 29 10.93 8.70 3.96
N ALA A 30 11.98 9.37 4.41
CA ALA A 30 13.27 9.44 3.73
C ALA A 30 14.18 8.26 4.16
N GLN A 31 15.34 8.16 3.53
CA GLN A 31 16.36 7.19 3.93
C GLN A 31 16.75 7.41 5.40
N GLY A 32 16.77 6.32 6.18
CA GLY A 32 17.11 6.36 7.61
C GLY A 32 15.97 6.79 8.55
N GLU A 33 14.80 7.16 8.04
CA GLU A 33 13.62 7.52 8.84
C GLU A 33 12.68 6.33 9.13
N GLY A 34 13.03 5.12 8.66
CA GLY A 34 12.26 3.89 8.89
C GLY A 34 12.46 3.28 10.28
N PRO A 35 11.80 2.14 10.56
CA PRO A 35 10.88 1.47 9.65
C PRO A 35 9.53 2.18 9.53
N VAL A 36 8.93 2.08 8.35
CA VAL A 36 7.54 2.45 8.10
C VAL A 36 6.83 1.27 7.46
N GLN A 37 5.73 0.82 8.05
CA GLN A 37 4.93 -0.27 7.52
C GLN A 37 3.86 0.30 6.59
N TYR A 38 3.81 -0.20 5.36
CA TYR A 38 2.83 0.21 4.37
C TYR A 38 1.82 -0.90 4.13
N PHE A 39 0.54 -0.54 4.15
CA PHE A 39 -0.57 -1.44 3.88
C PHE A 39 -1.57 -0.78 2.93
N ALA A 40 -2.37 -1.61 2.30
CA ALA A 40 -3.57 -1.17 1.57
C ALA A 40 -4.83 -1.65 2.29
N ASP A 41 -5.93 -0.95 2.10
CA ASP A 41 -7.24 -1.31 2.66
C ASP A 41 -7.97 -2.40 1.87
N THR A 42 -7.38 -2.85 0.73
CA THR A 42 -7.91 -3.93 -0.11
C THR A 42 -6.78 -4.75 -0.76
N PRO A 43 -7.04 -6.03 -1.12
CA PRO A 43 -6.10 -6.84 -1.89
C PRO A 43 -5.68 -6.19 -3.23
N PRO A 44 -6.60 -5.68 -4.08
CA PRO A 44 -6.22 -4.98 -5.29
C PRO A 44 -5.31 -3.77 -5.03
N GLY A 45 -5.56 -3.02 -3.93
CA GLY A 45 -4.70 -1.91 -3.52
C GLY A 45 -3.27 -2.36 -3.21
N ALA A 46 -3.11 -3.47 -2.49
CA ALA A 46 -1.79 -4.00 -2.15
C ALA A 46 -1.01 -4.47 -3.40
N TRP A 47 -1.68 -5.13 -4.35
CA TRP A 47 -1.09 -5.50 -5.63
C TRP A 47 -0.75 -4.30 -6.50
N ALA A 48 -1.62 -3.29 -6.55
CA ALA A 48 -1.39 -2.07 -7.32
C ALA A 48 -0.15 -1.29 -6.84
N GLU A 49 0.09 -1.26 -5.52
CA GLU A 49 1.32 -0.65 -4.97
C GLU A 49 2.57 -1.40 -5.46
N LEU A 50 2.57 -2.76 -5.48
CA LEU A 50 3.66 -3.54 -6.05
C LEU A 50 3.87 -3.20 -7.53
N LEU A 51 2.80 -3.31 -8.35
CA LEU A 51 2.88 -3.09 -9.79
C LEU A 51 3.41 -1.69 -10.11
N ARG A 52 2.94 -0.68 -9.39
CA ARG A 52 3.40 0.69 -9.56
C ARG A 52 4.87 0.88 -9.20
N HIS A 53 5.33 0.32 -8.08
CA HIS A 53 6.71 0.48 -7.60
C HIS A 53 7.73 -0.27 -8.46
N GLU A 54 7.34 -1.41 -9.00
CA GLU A 54 8.17 -2.21 -9.93
C GLU A 54 7.98 -1.78 -11.39
N GLU A 55 7.18 -0.72 -11.63
CA GLU A 55 6.86 -0.18 -12.97
C GLU A 55 6.34 -1.23 -13.96
N ILE A 56 5.60 -2.21 -13.46
CA ILE A 56 5.01 -3.29 -14.25
C ILE A 56 3.75 -2.76 -14.95
N THR A 57 3.80 -2.72 -16.28
CA THR A 57 2.73 -2.18 -17.12
C THR A 57 2.19 -3.18 -18.14
N ASP A 58 2.90 -4.27 -18.37
CA ASP A 58 2.59 -5.26 -19.40
C ASP A 58 2.24 -6.62 -18.80
N GLU A 59 1.35 -7.36 -19.46
CA GLU A 59 0.94 -8.70 -19.05
C GLU A 59 2.12 -9.69 -19.02
N ALA A 60 3.07 -9.55 -19.93
CA ALA A 60 4.24 -10.41 -19.98
C ALA A 60 5.08 -10.33 -18.70
N ASP A 61 5.17 -9.15 -18.09
CA ASP A 61 5.93 -8.92 -16.86
C ASP A 61 5.23 -9.53 -15.64
N LEU A 62 3.90 -9.70 -15.67
CA LEU A 62 3.16 -10.37 -14.59
C LEU A 62 3.59 -11.82 -14.41
N ALA A 63 4.02 -12.48 -15.48
CA ALA A 63 4.46 -13.88 -15.42
C ALA A 63 5.67 -14.09 -14.50
N GLY A 64 6.48 -13.05 -14.33
CA GLY A 64 7.66 -13.06 -13.44
C GLY A 64 7.33 -12.80 -11.96
N ILE A 65 6.11 -12.41 -11.63
CA ILE A 65 5.72 -12.13 -10.25
C ILE A 65 5.43 -13.43 -9.51
N ALA A 66 6.11 -13.62 -8.36
CA ALA A 66 5.83 -14.65 -7.38
C ALA A 66 5.93 -14.02 -5.98
N ALA A 67 4.86 -13.42 -5.51
CA ALA A 67 4.83 -12.70 -4.25
C ALA A 67 3.79 -13.29 -3.28
N ARG A 68 3.88 -12.89 -2.02
CA ARG A 68 2.91 -13.25 -0.98
C ARG A 68 1.97 -12.10 -0.71
N LEU A 69 0.68 -12.40 -0.73
CA LEU A 69 -0.36 -11.49 -0.21
C LEU A 69 -0.63 -11.85 1.24
N TRP A 70 -0.44 -10.88 2.12
CA TRP A 70 -0.72 -10.98 3.54
C TRP A 70 -1.97 -10.19 3.92
N VAL A 71 -2.77 -10.79 4.78
CA VAL A 71 -3.81 -10.10 5.57
C VAL A 71 -3.20 -9.86 6.93
N VAL A 72 -3.20 -8.63 7.38
CA VAL A 72 -2.61 -8.25 8.68
C VAL A 72 -3.68 -7.63 9.55
N ASP A 73 -3.80 -8.09 10.77
CA ASP A 73 -4.66 -7.47 11.77
C ASP A 73 -3.92 -6.35 12.49
N LEU A 74 -4.37 -5.14 12.28
CA LEU A 74 -3.87 -3.97 12.99
C LEU A 74 -4.79 -3.64 14.16
N ASP A 75 -4.18 -3.33 15.28
CA ASP A 75 -4.84 -2.76 16.45
C ASP A 75 -5.61 -1.47 16.11
N GLU A 76 -6.55 -1.12 16.96
CA GLU A 76 -7.34 0.11 16.85
C GLU A 76 -6.54 1.30 17.37
N VAL A 77 -5.71 1.87 16.52
CA VAL A 77 -5.00 3.12 16.75
C VAL A 77 -5.63 4.20 15.87
N GLU A 78 -5.72 5.42 16.40
CA GLU A 78 -6.22 6.55 15.64
C GLU A 78 -5.42 6.73 14.33
N MET A 79 -6.16 6.84 13.21
CA MET A 79 -5.59 7.09 11.89
C MET A 79 -5.75 8.56 11.55
N HIS A 80 -4.64 9.20 11.20
CA HIS A 80 -4.62 10.61 10.83
C HIS A 80 -4.63 10.80 9.31
N GLU A 81 -5.53 11.60 8.80
CA GLU A 81 -5.54 12.00 7.38
C GLU A 81 -4.64 13.24 7.21
N PRO A 82 -3.56 13.14 6.38
CA PRO A 82 -2.69 14.28 6.14
C PRO A 82 -3.43 15.41 5.43
N LYS A 83 -3.26 16.63 5.88
CA LYS A 83 -3.87 17.83 5.28
C LYS A 83 -3.03 18.33 4.11
N LEU A 84 -2.96 17.55 3.03
CA LEU A 84 -2.21 17.86 1.81
C LEU A 84 -3.13 17.89 0.59
N PRO A 85 -2.77 18.68 -0.45
CA PRO A 85 -3.48 18.64 -1.72
C PRO A 85 -3.45 17.25 -2.34
N GLN A 86 -4.52 16.85 -3.03
CA GLN A 86 -4.62 15.55 -3.71
C GLN A 86 -3.46 15.32 -4.70
N ALA A 87 -2.99 16.38 -5.36
CA ALA A 87 -1.84 16.31 -6.26
C ALA A 87 -0.56 15.85 -5.52
N ALA A 88 -0.31 16.34 -4.32
CA ALA A 88 0.83 15.91 -3.50
C ALA A 88 0.67 14.47 -3.03
N LEU A 89 -0.53 14.09 -2.58
CA LEU A 89 -0.83 12.72 -2.12
C LEU A 89 -0.70 11.65 -3.22
N ARG A 90 -0.80 12.05 -4.49
CA ARG A 90 -0.73 11.17 -5.67
C ARG A 90 0.49 11.42 -6.55
N SER A 91 1.43 12.26 -6.09
CA SER A 91 2.63 12.61 -6.86
C SER A 91 3.51 11.42 -7.20
N SER A 92 4.37 11.62 -8.20
CA SER A 92 5.55 10.79 -8.46
C SER A 92 6.64 10.99 -7.39
N PRO A 93 7.73 10.23 -7.40
CA PRO A 93 8.78 10.31 -6.39
C PRO A 93 9.38 11.71 -6.19
N GLU A 94 9.43 12.54 -7.23
CA GLU A 94 9.92 13.92 -7.17
C GLU A 94 9.08 14.80 -6.22
N GLY A 95 7.81 14.49 -6.08
CA GLY A 95 6.88 15.22 -5.20
C GLY A 95 6.81 14.68 -3.76
N TYR A 96 7.56 13.64 -3.43
CA TYR A 96 7.44 12.98 -2.11
C TYR A 96 7.92 13.85 -0.93
N GLU A 97 8.76 14.87 -1.17
CA GLU A 97 9.29 15.66 -0.05
C GLU A 97 8.19 16.40 0.73
N VAL A 98 7.14 16.84 0.06
CA VAL A 98 5.97 17.44 0.73
C VAL A 98 5.29 16.45 1.68
N CYS A 99 5.13 15.19 1.24
CA CYS A 99 4.55 14.14 2.07
C CYS A 99 5.48 13.75 3.23
N ARG A 100 6.80 13.70 2.99
CA ARG A 100 7.81 13.41 4.03
C ARG A 100 7.86 14.49 5.09
N ALA A 101 7.80 15.75 4.68
CA ALA A 101 7.75 16.89 5.63
C ALA A 101 6.52 16.81 6.53
N GLU A 102 5.34 16.51 5.96
CA GLU A 102 4.12 16.32 6.73
C GLU A 102 4.22 15.09 7.64
N ALA A 103 4.79 13.98 7.17
CA ALA A 103 5.01 12.78 7.98
C ALA A 103 5.91 13.09 9.19
N ARG A 104 7.01 13.83 9.01
CA ARG A 104 7.88 14.26 10.13
C ARG A 104 7.11 15.10 11.14
N ARG A 105 6.31 16.07 10.66
CA ARG A 105 5.47 16.92 11.52
C ARG A 105 4.47 16.08 12.32
N LEU A 106 3.77 15.15 11.70
CA LEU A 106 2.80 14.27 12.35
C LEU A 106 3.46 13.34 13.36
N ARG A 107 4.60 12.75 13.02
CA ARG A 107 5.39 11.91 13.94
C ARG A 107 5.85 12.70 15.17
N ALA A 108 6.33 13.92 14.98
CA ALA A 108 6.70 14.81 16.08
C ALA A 108 5.52 15.16 16.99
N ALA A 109 4.29 15.13 16.47
CA ALA A 109 3.05 15.31 17.23
C ALA A 109 2.53 13.99 17.85
N GLY A 110 3.29 12.88 17.77
CA GLY A 110 2.91 11.60 18.35
C GLY A 110 1.98 10.74 17.48
N VAL A 111 1.69 11.15 16.25
CA VAL A 111 0.87 10.34 15.33
C VAL A 111 1.63 9.08 14.94
N GLN A 112 1.00 7.93 15.17
CA GLN A 112 1.57 6.63 14.85
C GLN A 112 1.15 6.11 13.48
N ARG A 113 0.01 6.57 12.96
CA ARG A 113 -0.58 6.00 11.73
C ARG A 113 -1.22 7.07 10.85
N ILE A 114 -0.86 7.04 9.59
CA ILE A 114 -1.45 7.89 8.55
C ILE A 114 -2.32 7.01 7.65
N VAL A 115 -3.48 7.55 7.24
CA VAL A 115 -4.29 7.01 6.16
C VAL A 115 -4.41 8.04 5.04
N ALA A 116 -4.13 7.63 3.81
CA ALA A 116 -4.16 8.52 2.65
C ALA A 116 -4.78 7.80 1.43
N PRO A 117 -5.28 8.54 0.43
CA PRO A 117 -5.71 7.94 -0.81
C PRO A 117 -4.57 7.16 -1.48
N SER A 118 -4.88 5.98 -2.05
CA SER A 118 -3.91 5.23 -2.83
C SER A 118 -3.42 6.06 -4.01
N ALA A 119 -2.11 6.11 -4.19
CA ALA A 119 -1.51 6.69 -5.37
C ALA A 119 -1.38 5.68 -6.51
N ALA A 120 -1.50 4.40 -6.21
CA ALA A 120 -1.36 3.32 -7.19
C ALA A 120 -2.66 3.04 -7.94
N LEU A 121 -3.81 3.13 -7.29
CA LEU A 121 -5.09 2.83 -7.94
C LEU A 121 -5.73 4.06 -8.60
N THR A 122 -6.37 3.85 -9.74
CA THR A 122 -7.30 4.81 -10.34
C THR A 122 -8.54 4.99 -9.47
N PRO A 123 -9.31 6.10 -9.59
CA PRO A 123 -10.52 6.29 -8.82
C PRO A 123 -11.53 5.16 -9.04
N GLY A 124 -12.15 4.71 -7.96
CA GLY A 124 -13.17 3.66 -7.99
C GLY A 124 -12.63 2.22 -8.09
N ALA A 125 -11.32 2.03 -8.32
CA ALA A 125 -10.73 0.72 -8.60
C ALA A 125 -10.62 -0.21 -7.36
N SER A 126 -10.92 0.28 -6.16
CA SER A 126 -10.89 -0.51 -4.93
C SER A 126 -12.23 -1.20 -4.60
N ALA A 127 -13.17 -1.20 -5.54
CA ALA A 127 -14.44 -1.90 -5.37
C ALA A 127 -14.22 -3.42 -5.28
N GLY A 128 -14.88 -4.05 -4.31
CA GLY A 128 -14.95 -5.51 -4.19
C GLY A 128 -16.17 -6.09 -4.90
N PHE A 129 -16.61 -7.25 -4.43
CA PHE A 129 -17.80 -7.94 -4.89
C PHE A 129 -18.70 -8.31 -3.71
N HIS A 130 -19.97 -8.46 -3.97
CA HIS A 130 -20.92 -9.10 -3.08
C HIS A 130 -21.69 -10.19 -3.82
N VAL A 131 -22.30 -11.11 -3.07
CA VAL A 131 -23.13 -12.18 -3.65
C VAL A 131 -24.56 -11.65 -3.77
N GLY A 132 -25.08 -11.66 -5.00
CA GLY A 132 -26.49 -11.36 -5.29
C GLY A 132 -27.24 -12.59 -5.77
N GLY A 133 -28.50 -12.43 -6.13
CA GLY A 133 -29.36 -13.55 -6.57
C GLY A 133 -28.88 -14.29 -7.81
N THR A 134 -28.02 -13.66 -8.63
CA THR A 134 -27.47 -14.22 -9.88
C THR A 134 -25.99 -14.55 -9.81
N GLY A 135 -25.36 -14.42 -8.64
CA GLY A 135 -23.92 -14.68 -8.44
C GLY A 135 -23.14 -13.47 -7.94
N LEU A 136 -21.86 -13.34 -8.34
CA LEU A 136 -21.02 -12.22 -7.94
C LEU A 136 -21.43 -10.93 -8.67
N ILE A 137 -21.68 -9.90 -7.89
CA ILE A 137 -21.99 -8.55 -8.37
C ILE A 137 -20.92 -7.61 -7.87
N ARG A 138 -20.38 -6.78 -8.77
CA ARG A 138 -19.40 -5.76 -8.40
C ARG A 138 -20.03 -4.76 -7.43
N ALA A 139 -19.34 -4.48 -6.32
CA ALA A 139 -19.79 -3.50 -5.34
C ALA A 139 -19.66 -2.06 -5.89
N THR A 140 -20.27 -1.10 -5.21
CA THR A 140 -20.14 0.32 -5.54
C THR A 140 -18.67 0.73 -5.65
N ALA A 141 -18.36 1.52 -6.68
CA ALA A 141 -17.01 2.06 -6.89
C ALA A 141 -16.51 2.78 -5.63
N ARG A 142 -15.28 2.49 -5.25
CA ARG A 142 -14.65 3.01 -4.04
C ARG A 142 -13.18 3.28 -4.32
N ASP A 143 -12.67 4.40 -3.82
CA ASP A 143 -11.24 4.73 -3.87
C ASP A 143 -10.47 3.87 -2.88
N GLY A 144 -9.28 3.44 -3.29
CA GLY A 144 -8.35 2.72 -2.43
C GLY A 144 -7.64 3.65 -1.46
N ARG A 145 -7.24 3.11 -0.31
CA ARG A 145 -6.46 3.79 0.72
C ARG A 145 -5.16 3.06 1.00
N VAL A 146 -4.13 3.84 1.33
CA VAL A 146 -2.86 3.36 1.86
C VAL A 146 -2.77 3.77 3.33
N ILE A 147 -2.34 2.83 4.17
CA ILE A 147 -2.06 3.06 5.57
C ILE A 147 -0.55 2.98 5.77
N ALA A 148 0.04 4.02 6.37
CA ALA A 148 1.44 4.03 6.76
C ALA A 148 1.53 4.08 8.30
N HIS A 149 2.10 3.04 8.89
CA HIS A 149 2.37 2.99 10.32
C HIS A 149 3.86 3.26 10.57
N PHE A 150 4.15 4.22 11.44
CA PHE A 150 5.52 4.61 11.81
C PHE A 150 6.04 3.73 12.93
N GLY A 151 7.11 3.01 12.65
CA GLY A 151 7.75 2.11 13.59
C GLY A 151 7.52 0.63 13.29
N VAL A 152 7.84 -0.19 14.26
CA VAL A 152 7.64 -1.65 14.22
C VAL A 152 6.27 -2.03 14.79
N LEU A 153 5.79 -3.18 14.40
CA LEU A 153 4.54 -3.79 14.89
C LEU A 153 4.87 -5.19 15.41
N PRO A 154 5.50 -5.32 16.60
CA PRO A 154 6.03 -6.60 17.06
C PRO A 154 4.95 -7.67 17.30
N ASP A 155 3.76 -7.25 17.71
CA ASP A 155 2.66 -8.13 18.08
C ASP A 155 1.59 -8.29 17.00
N ALA A 156 1.80 -7.66 15.82
CA ALA A 156 0.83 -7.74 14.74
C ALA A 156 0.78 -9.14 14.15
N GLN A 157 -0.42 -9.70 14.06
CA GLN A 157 -0.67 -10.99 13.43
C GLN A 157 -0.91 -10.82 11.94
N GLY A 158 -0.37 -11.74 11.14
CA GLY A 158 -0.58 -11.78 9.70
C GLY A 158 -0.81 -13.20 9.20
N TRP A 159 -1.70 -13.33 8.21
CA TRP A 159 -1.98 -14.59 7.53
C TRP A 159 -1.61 -14.46 6.07
N CYS A 160 -0.89 -15.45 5.55
CA CYS A 160 -0.60 -15.53 4.12
C CYS A 160 -1.88 -15.95 3.39
N ALA A 161 -2.53 -15.02 2.74
CA ALA A 161 -3.75 -15.27 1.96
C ALA A 161 -3.46 -15.89 0.60
N ALA A 162 -2.28 -15.62 0.03
CA ALA A 162 -1.81 -16.24 -1.20
C ALA A 162 -0.29 -16.29 -1.21
N ASP A 163 0.29 -17.42 -1.61
CA ASP A 163 1.73 -17.63 -1.74
C ASP A 163 2.09 -17.87 -3.21
N SER A 164 3.27 -17.38 -3.62
CA SER A 164 3.73 -17.46 -5.01
C SER A 164 2.67 -16.96 -6.01
N ALA A 165 1.93 -15.95 -5.60
CA ALA A 165 0.81 -15.41 -6.33
C ALA A 165 1.20 -14.19 -7.18
N ARG A 166 0.32 -13.85 -8.10
CA ARG A 166 0.39 -12.65 -8.93
C ARG A 166 -0.99 -12.00 -9.03
N PRO A 167 -1.09 -10.71 -9.33
CA PRO A 167 -2.37 -10.05 -9.53
C PRO A 167 -3.05 -10.51 -10.82
N ASP A 168 -4.35 -10.27 -10.90
CA ASP A 168 -5.11 -10.41 -12.13
C ASP A 168 -4.61 -9.40 -13.18
N VAL A 169 -4.60 -9.82 -14.45
CA VAL A 169 -4.21 -8.97 -15.58
C VAL A 169 -5.10 -7.73 -15.72
N GLU A 170 -6.37 -7.83 -15.35
CA GLU A 170 -7.31 -6.71 -15.39
C GLU A 170 -6.88 -5.54 -14.47
N LEU A 171 -6.11 -5.84 -13.42
CA LEU A 171 -5.62 -4.82 -12.51
C LEU A 171 -4.66 -3.84 -13.19
N LEU A 172 -3.89 -4.26 -14.21
CA LEU A 172 -2.95 -3.38 -14.91
C LEU A 172 -3.61 -2.10 -15.41
N SER A 173 -4.82 -2.20 -15.96
CA SER A 173 -5.59 -1.05 -16.46
C SER A 173 -6.04 -0.08 -15.36
N GLN A 174 -5.95 -0.50 -14.10
CA GLN A 174 -6.40 0.25 -12.93
C GLN A 174 -5.21 0.82 -12.12
N VAL A 175 -3.98 0.53 -12.55
CA VAL A 175 -2.77 1.03 -11.88
C VAL A 175 -2.32 2.34 -12.52
N ARG A 176 -2.05 3.33 -11.68
CA ARG A 176 -1.42 4.59 -12.13
C ARG A 176 0.09 4.38 -12.28
N PRO A 177 0.69 4.83 -13.38
CA PRO A 177 2.14 4.75 -13.52
C PRO A 177 2.86 5.54 -12.42
N LEU A 178 4.06 5.10 -12.05
CA LEU A 178 4.90 5.81 -11.09
C LEU A 178 5.39 7.13 -11.70
N ASN A 179 5.85 7.07 -12.94
CA ASN A 179 6.33 8.17 -13.75
C ASN A 179 5.37 8.38 -14.93
N PRO A 180 4.37 9.27 -14.82
CA PRO A 180 3.51 9.59 -15.95
C PRO A 180 4.34 10.23 -17.08
N ARG A 181 4.25 9.67 -18.27
CA ARG A 181 4.88 10.21 -19.50
C ARG A 181 4.16 11.45 -19.97
#